data_d6ff344c216773996bc7146e7c8ce461
#
_entry.id   d6ff344c216773996bc7146e7c8ce461
#
_cell.length_a   1.000
_cell.length_b   1.000
_cell.length_c   1.000
_cell.angle_alpha   90.00
_cell.angle_beta   90.00
_cell.angle_gamma   90.00
#
_symmetry.space_group_name_H-M   'P 1'
#
loop_
_entity.id
_entity.type
_entity.pdbx_description
1 polymer ?
#
loop_
_entity_poly.entity_id
_entity_poly.type
_entity_poly.pdbx_seq_one_letter_code
_entity_poly.pdbx_strand_id
1 'polypeptide(L)'
;MTKLETLNLTDVPSVDHTDVSATLNDLTKRWTLPVLQSLGAKEPARFNELKRRIEGISATSLSERLAGLEKRGIVERMVYPETPPRVEYIMTKKGWEFYNLLNGFADWAAKWEQENASHQEVNQFNFRQVN
;
A
#
# COMPACT_ATOMS: atom_id res chain seq x y z
N MET A 1 13.12 31.40 7.25
CA MET A 1 12.16 31.06 7.46
C MET A 1 11.72 29.74 7.62
N THR A 2 11.58 29.26 8.65
CA THR A 2 11.35 27.91 8.89
C THR A 2 9.91 27.71 9.21
N LYS A 3 9.19 27.26 8.25
CA LYS A 3 7.79 26.95 8.44
C LYS A 3 7.52 25.79 9.34
N LEU A 4 8.52 24.98 9.61
CA LEU A 4 8.39 23.88 10.56
C LEU A 4 8.10 24.36 11.97
N GLU A 5 8.57 25.55 12.30
CA GLU A 5 8.33 26.12 13.62
C GLU A 5 6.88 26.57 13.81
N THR A 6 6.17 26.83 12.70
CA THR A 6 4.80 27.29 12.76
C THR A 6 3.78 26.17 12.68
N LEU A 7 4.24 24.93 12.43
CA LEU A 7 3.32 23.80 12.41
C LEU A 7 3.07 23.36 13.84
N ASN A 8 2.04 23.92 14.41
CA ASN A 8 1.62 23.54 15.73
C ASN A 8 0.48 22.55 15.57
N LEU A 9 0.58 21.43 16.23
CA LEU A 9 -0.46 20.40 16.14
C LEU A 9 -1.83 20.90 16.59
N THR A 10 -1.86 21.98 17.37
CA THR A 10 -3.11 22.58 17.80
C THR A 10 -3.81 23.37 16.71
N ASP A 11 -3.08 23.73 15.64
CA ASP A 11 -3.64 24.48 14.53
C ASP A 11 -4.22 23.58 13.44
N VAL A 12 -4.04 22.29 13.56
CA VAL A 12 -4.63 21.32 12.63
C VAL A 12 -6.12 21.25 12.93
N PRO A 13 -7.00 21.36 11.90
CA PRO A 13 -8.42 21.22 12.12
C PRO A 13 -8.71 19.93 12.88
N SER A 14 -9.62 20.00 13.83
CA SER A 14 -9.94 18.84 14.64
C SER A 14 -10.47 17.73 13.73
N VAL A 15 -9.64 16.77 13.48
CA VAL A 15 -10.04 15.54 12.80
C VAL A 15 -10.53 14.60 13.90
N ASP A 16 -11.64 13.93 13.65
CA ASP A 16 -12.10 12.90 14.57
C ASP A 16 -11.05 11.79 14.58
N HIS A 17 -10.24 11.74 15.63
CA HIS A 17 -9.16 10.77 15.75
C HIS A 17 -9.68 9.32 15.69
N THR A 18 -10.93 9.09 16.07
CA THR A 18 -11.54 7.77 15.99
C THR A 18 -11.67 7.34 14.53
N ASP A 19 -12.14 8.25 13.66
CA ASP A 19 -12.28 7.95 12.24
C ASP A 19 -10.92 7.75 11.57
N VAL A 20 -9.95 8.58 11.92
CA VAL A 20 -8.59 8.45 11.39
C VAL A 20 -7.98 7.11 11.80
N SER A 21 -8.12 6.73 13.07
CA SER A 21 -7.59 5.46 13.56
C SER A 21 -8.20 4.27 12.85
N ALA A 22 -9.52 4.28 12.66
CA ALA A 22 -10.21 3.20 11.94
C ALA A 22 -9.74 3.13 10.48
N THR A 23 -9.61 4.27 9.84
CA THR A 23 -9.12 4.35 8.46
C THR A 23 -7.70 3.80 8.35
N LEU A 24 -6.80 4.23 9.22
CA LEU A 24 -5.42 3.76 9.22
C LEU A 24 -5.37 2.25 9.44
N ASN A 25 -6.17 1.74 10.37
CA ASN A 25 -6.21 0.31 10.64
C ASN A 25 -6.68 -0.49 9.42
N ASP A 26 -7.71 -0.01 8.73
CA ASP A 26 -8.21 -0.68 7.52
C ASP A 26 -7.19 -0.63 6.37
N LEU A 27 -6.55 0.53 6.17
CA LEU A 27 -5.65 0.74 5.03
C LEU A 27 -4.28 0.12 5.23
N THR A 28 -3.91 -0.26 6.46
CA THR A 28 -2.61 -0.89 6.74
C THR A 28 -2.72 -2.39 6.95
N LYS A 29 -3.87 -2.99 6.68
CA LYS A 29 -4.04 -4.44 6.78
C LYS A 29 -3.14 -5.15 5.77
N ARG A 30 -2.84 -6.40 6.10
CA ARG A 30 -2.07 -7.26 5.21
C ARG A 30 -2.67 -7.28 3.81
N TRP A 31 -1.83 -7.35 2.81
CA TRP A 31 -2.16 -7.41 1.38
C TRP A 31 -2.54 -6.07 0.76
N THR A 32 -2.72 -4.99 1.54
CA THR A 32 -3.05 -3.67 0.98
C THR A 32 -1.98 -3.22 -0.02
N LEU A 33 -0.72 -3.21 0.37
CA LEU A 33 0.37 -2.78 -0.50
C LEU A 33 0.48 -3.64 -1.76
N PRO A 34 0.54 -4.99 -1.67
CA PRO A 34 0.60 -5.82 -2.88
C PRO A 34 -0.60 -5.63 -3.81
N VAL A 35 -1.80 -5.46 -3.29
CA VAL A 35 -2.99 -5.24 -4.12
C VAL A 35 -2.86 -3.92 -4.87
N LEU A 36 -2.47 -2.85 -4.20
CA LEU A 36 -2.34 -1.54 -4.84
C LEU A 36 -1.17 -1.50 -5.81
N GLN A 37 -0.07 -2.17 -5.51
CA GLN A 37 1.05 -2.29 -6.45
C GLN A 37 0.64 -3.02 -7.71
N SER A 38 -0.15 -4.08 -7.58
CA SER A 38 -0.65 -4.83 -8.73
C SER A 38 -1.57 -3.99 -9.61
N LEU A 39 -2.50 -3.24 -9.00
CA LEU A 39 -3.37 -2.33 -9.74
C LEU A 39 -2.58 -1.18 -10.37
N GLY A 40 -1.63 -0.61 -9.62
CA GLY A 40 -0.82 0.51 -10.12
C GLY A 40 0.05 0.11 -11.30
N ALA A 41 0.46 -1.15 -11.37
CA ALA A 41 1.25 -1.65 -12.48
C ALA A 41 0.44 -1.76 -13.76
N LYS A 42 -0.81 -2.20 -13.65
CA LYS A 42 -1.68 -2.34 -14.83
C LYS A 42 -3.15 -2.35 -14.41
N GLU A 43 -3.86 -1.29 -14.77
CA GLU A 43 -5.30 -1.20 -14.58
C GLU A 43 -5.99 -0.88 -15.90
N PRO A 44 -7.26 -1.23 -16.09
CA PRO A 44 -8.09 -1.95 -15.13
C PRO A 44 -7.67 -3.42 -15.00
N ALA A 45 -8.05 -4.04 -13.89
CA ALA A 45 -7.72 -5.44 -13.65
C ALA A 45 -8.95 -6.19 -13.14
N ARG A 46 -9.08 -7.45 -13.57
CA ARG A 46 -10.12 -8.35 -13.08
C ARG A 46 -9.61 -9.09 -11.85
N PHE A 47 -10.54 -9.61 -11.08
CA PHE A 47 -10.23 -10.35 -9.85
C PHE A 47 -9.19 -11.45 -10.08
N ASN A 48 -9.40 -12.29 -11.09
CA ASN A 48 -8.49 -13.41 -11.36
C ASN A 48 -7.11 -12.95 -11.85
N GLU A 49 -7.05 -11.80 -12.52
CA GLU A 49 -5.77 -11.22 -12.91
C GLU A 49 -4.98 -10.76 -11.69
N LEU A 50 -5.64 -10.07 -10.75
CA LEU A 50 -5.02 -9.64 -9.50
C LEU A 50 -4.56 -10.85 -8.69
N LYS A 51 -5.40 -11.88 -8.63
CA LYS A 51 -5.04 -13.10 -7.90
C LYS A 51 -3.79 -13.76 -8.45
N ARG A 52 -3.63 -13.79 -9.77
CA ARG A 52 -2.44 -14.36 -10.40
C ARG A 52 -1.20 -13.50 -10.17
N ARG A 53 -1.35 -12.16 -10.14
CA ARG A 53 -0.22 -11.25 -9.97
C ARG A 53 0.32 -11.21 -8.55
N ILE A 54 -0.54 -11.50 -7.56
CA ILE A 54 -0.18 -11.38 -6.15
C ILE A 54 0.13 -12.77 -5.61
N GLU A 55 1.42 -13.06 -5.50
CA GLU A 55 1.87 -14.36 -5.03
C GLU A 55 1.39 -14.66 -3.62
N GLY A 56 0.80 -15.83 -3.46
CA GLY A 56 0.40 -16.33 -2.15
C GLY A 56 -0.95 -15.83 -1.64
N ILE A 57 -1.63 -14.94 -2.35
CA ILE A 57 -2.91 -14.43 -1.86
C ILE A 57 -4.03 -15.44 -2.13
N SER A 58 -4.89 -15.66 -1.14
CA SER A 58 -6.09 -16.48 -1.32
C SER A 58 -7.21 -15.65 -1.94
N ALA A 59 -8.18 -16.32 -2.56
CA ALA A 59 -9.36 -15.67 -3.10
C ALA A 59 -10.13 -14.91 -2.01
N THR A 60 -10.23 -15.48 -0.82
CA THR A 60 -10.90 -14.85 0.31
C THR A 60 -10.19 -13.57 0.74
N SER A 61 -8.87 -13.64 0.91
CA SER A 61 -8.07 -12.47 1.30
C SER A 61 -8.17 -11.36 0.26
N LEU A 62 -8.07 -11.70 -1.02
CA LEU A 62 -8.19 -10.71 -2.10
C LEU A 62 -9.57 -10.06 -2.11
N SER A 63 -10.62 -10.88 -2.00
CA SER A 63 -12.00 -10.39 -1.97
C SER A 63 -12.23 -9.44 -0.81
N GLU A 64 -11.78 -9.82 0.38
CA GLU A 64 -11.92 -8.97 1.58
C GLU A 64 -11.12 -7.68 1.44
N ARG A 65 -9.92 -7.76 0.88
CA ARG A 65 -9.07 -6.57 0.75
C ARG A 65 -9.65 -5.61 -0.28
N LEU A 66 -10.13 -6.12 -1.41
CA LEU A 66 -10.76 -5.28 -2.43
C LEU A 66 -12.03 -4.61 -1.89
N ALA A 67 -12.86 -5.36 -1.17
CA ALA A 67 -14.07 -4.80 -0.57
C ALA A 67 -13.74 -3.69 0.44
N GLY A 68 -12.72 -3.90 1.27
CA GLY A 68 -12.27 -2.90 2.23
C GLY A 68 -11.75 -1.64 1.56
N LEU A 69 -10.97 -1.79 0.49
CA LEU A 69 -10.43 -0.67 -0.27
C LEU A 69 -11.53 0.07 -1.04
N GLU A 70 -12.50 -0.64 -1.56
CA GLU A 70 -13.66 -0.04 -2.22
C GLU A 70 -14.47 0.78 -1.23
N LYS A 71 -14.71 0.25 -0.05
CA LYS A 71 -15.45 0.95 1.01
C LYS A 71 -14.78 2.26 1.40
N ARG A 72 -13.45 2.30 1.37
CA ARG A 72 -12.68 3.50 1.72
C ARG A 72 -12.45 4.43 0.53
N GLY A 73 -13.01 4.11 -0.65
CA GLY A 73 -12.86 4.95 -1.83
C GLY A 73 -11.48 4.90 -2.47
N ILE A 74 -10.69 3.88 -2.17
CA ILE A 74 -9.34 3.70 -2.73
C ILE A 74 -9.41 3.02 -4.09
N VAL A 75 -10.29 2.04 -4.25
CA VAL A 75 -10.53 1.36 -5.52
C VAL A 75 -11.99 1.48 -5.89
N GLU A 76 -12.25 1.41 -7.18
CA GLU A 76 -13.61 1.41 -7.72
C GLU A 76 -13.84 0.09 -8.44
N ARG A 77 -14.99 -0.51 -8.17
CA ARG A 77 -15.41 -1.74 -8.79
C ARG A 77 -16.37 -1.40 -9.91
N MET A 78 -16.00 -1.71 -11.13
CA MET A 78 -16.81 -1.40 -12.31
C MET A 78 -17.45 -2.67 -12.84
N VAL A 79 -18.77 -2.67 -12.91
CA VAL A 79 -19.53 -3.82 -13.42
C VAL A 79 -20.08 -3.48 -14.78
N TYR A 80 -19.75 -4.28 -15.78
CA TYR A 80 -20.23 -4.12 -17.14
C TYR A 80 -21.35 -5.13 -17.39
N PRO A 81 -22.50 -4.67 -17.93
CA PRO A 81 -23.66 -5.54 -18.14
C PRO A 81 -23.49 -6.41 -19.37
N GLU A 82 -22.62 -7.39 -19.27
CA GLU A 82 -22.36 -8.38 -20.30
C GLU A 82 -22.86 -9.75 -19.81
N THR A 83 -22.80 -10.76 -20.67
CA THR A 83 -23.16 -12.15 -20.32
C THR A 83 -21.97 -13.05 -20.67
N PRO A 84 -21.21 -13.55 -19.68
CA PRO A 84 -21.29 -13.26 -18.23
C PRO A 84 -20.87 -11.82 -17.91
N PRO A 85 -21.28 -11.29 -16.76
CA PRO A 85 -20.92 -9.92 -16.39
C PRO A 85 -19.41 -9.78 -16.21
N ARG A 86 -18.88 -8.66 -16.70
CA ARG A 86 -17.46 -8.34 -16.54
C ARG A 86 -17.29 -7.37 -15.38
N VAL A 87 -16.39 -7.69 -14.47
CA VAL A 87 -16.09 -6.85 -13.32
C VAL A 87 -14.62 -6.48 -13.38
N GLU A 88 -14.33 -5.19 -13.31
CA GLU A 88 -12.99 -4.66 -13.32
C GLU A 88 -12.76 -3.73 -12.14
N TYR A 89 -11.52 -3.62 -11.70
CA TYR A 89 -11.09 -2.75 -10.61
C TYR A 89 -10.13 -1.71 -11.13
N ILE A 90 -10.32 -0.47 -10.69
CA ILE A 90 -9.40 0.64 -10.97
C ILE A 90 -9.13 1.41 -9.68
N MET A 91 -8.02 2.13 -9.65
CA MET A 91 -7.77 3.04 -8.54
C MET A 91 -8.50 4.36 -8.76
N THR A 92 -9.05 4.91 -7.69
CA THR A 92 -9.63 6.25 -7.68
C THR A 92 -8.50 7.28 -7.56
N LYS A 93 -8.84 8.57 -7.68
CA LYS A 93 -7.89 9.65 -7.41
C LYS A 93 -7.32 9.53 -5.99
N LYS A 94 -8.18 9.28 -5.02
CA LYS A 94 -7.77 9.06 -3.62
C LYS A 94 -6.84 7.85 -3.52
N GLY A 95 -7.14 6.80 -4.27
CA GLY A 95 -6.32 5.59 -4.32
C GLY A 95 -4.92 5.87 -4.86
N TRP A 96 -4.80 6.66 -5.92
CA TRP A 96 -3.50 7.02 -6.47
C TRP A 96 -2.67 7.85 -5.48
N GLU A 97 -3.29 8.76 -4.74
CA GLU A 97 -2.60 9.51 -3.70
C GLU A 97 -2.07 8.58 -2.61
N PHE A 98 -2.89 7.62 -2.18
CA PHE A 98 -2.47 6.65 -1.18
C PHE A 98 -1.37 5.73 -1.70
N TYR A 99 -1.51 5.29 -2.95
CA TYR A 99 -0.49 4.47 -3.61
C TYR A 99 0.87 5.17 -3.63
N ASN A 100 0.90 6.46 -3.91
CA ASN A 100 2.15 7.22 -3.91
C ASN A 100 2.78 7.28 -2.52
N LEU A 101 1.97 7.42 -1.47
CA LEU A 101 2.46 7.37 -0.09
C LEU A 101 3.06 6.00 0.24
N LEU A 102 2.39 4.92 -0.18
CA LEU A 102 2.86 3.57 0.06
C LEU A 102 4.15 3.27 -0.70
N ASN A 103 4.28 3.78 -1.91
CA ASN A 103 5.53 3.61 -2.67
C ASN A 103 6.69 4.31 -1.98
N GLY A 104 6.48 5.49 -1.43
CA GLY A 104 7.49 6.17 -0.63
C GLY A 104 7.88 5.37 0.60
N PHE A 105 6.90 4.76 1.26
CA PHE A 105 7.14 3.88 2.40
C PHE A 105 7.98 2.66 1.98
N ALA A 106 7.62 2.02 0.86
CA ALA A 106 8.34 0.86 0.35
C ALA A 106 9.77 1.22 -0.05
N ASP A 107 9.97 2.37 -0.69
CA ASP A 107 11.30 2.85 -1.07
C ASP A 107 12.18 3.11 0.15
N TRP A 108 11.60 3.70 1.18
CA TRP A 108 12.30 3.92 2.44
C TRP A 108 12.73 2.60 3.08
N ALA A 109 11.84 1.62 3.12
CA ALA A 109 12.15 0.30 3.67
C ALA A 109 13.25 -0.39 2.88
N ALA A 110 13.19 -0.34 1.54
CA ALA A 110 14.20 -0.93 0.67
C ALA A 110 15.57 -0.29 0.89
N LYS A 111 15.61 1.03 1.05
CA LYS A 111 16.86 1.75 1.31
C LYS A 111 17.54 1.24 2.58
N TRP A 112 16.78 1.10 3.66
CA TRP A 112 17.34 0.66 4.94
C TRP A 112 17.72 -0.81 4.93
N GLU A 113 17.01 -1.65 4.19
CA GLU A 113 17.41 -3.04 4.01
C GLU A 113 18.76 -3.16 3.31
N GLN A 114 18.99 -2.34 2.29
CA GLN A 114 20.28 -2.31 1.60
C GLN A 114 21.42 -1.85 2.53
N GLU A 115 21.19 -0.84 3.34
CA GLU A 115 22.18 -0.36 4.30
C GLU A 115 22.48 -1.42 5.35
N ASN A 116 21.46 -2.12 5.85
CA ASN A 116 21.64 -3.20 6.82
C ASN A 116 22.45 -4.35 6.21
N ALA A 117 22.17 -4.72 4.98
CA ALA A 117 22.93 -5.77 4.28
C ALA A 117 24.40 -5.39 4.14
N SER A 118 24.67 -4.14 3.75
CA SER A 118 26.04 -3.63 3.63
C SER A 118 26.77 -3.67 4.97
N HIS A 119 26.12 -3.29 6.04
CA HIS A 119 26.71 -3.35 7.38
C HIS A 119 26.99 -4.78 7.82
N GLN A 120 26.11 -5.71 7.51
CA GLN A 120 26.33 -7.12 7.83
C GLN A 120 27.52 -7.68 7.06
N GLU A 121 27.66 -7.34 5.79
CA GLU A 121 28.81 -7.77 5.00
C GLU A 121 30.12 -7.25 5.53
N VAL A 122 30.16 -5.97 5.90
CA VAL A 122 31.36 -5.36 6.50
C VAL A 122 31.69 -6.04 7.81
N ASN A 123 30.72 -6.30 8.64
CA ASN A 123 30.94 -6.95 9.92
C ASN A 123 31.45 -8.39 9.75
N GLN A 124 30.90 -9.13 8.79
CA GLN A 124 31.37 -10.48 8.48
C GLN A 124 32.82 -10.46 7.96
N PHE A 125 33.11 -9.50 7.11
CA PHE A 125 34.46 -9.36 6.58
C PHE A 125 35.45 -9.06 7.69
N ASN A 126 35.15 -8.13 8.57
CA ASN A 126 36.02 -7.78 9.71
C ASN A 126 36.22 -8.95 10.64
N PHE A 127 35.20 -9.73 10.89
CA PHE A 127 35.31 -10.92 11.73
C PHE A 127 36.25 -11.96 11.14
N ARG A 128 36.19 -12.16 9.82
CA ARG A 128 37.08 -13.12 9.14
C ARG A 128 38.52 -12.70 9.19
N GLN A 129 38.79 -11.40 9.16
CA GLN A 129 40.17 -10.92 9.20
C GLN A 129 40.81 -11.02 10.58
N VAL A 130 40.01 -11.00 11.63
CA VAL A 130 40.50 -11.09 13.00
C VAL A 130 40.93 -12.50 13.36
N ASN A 131 40.39 -13.50 12.69
CA ASN A 131 40.79 -14.89 12.88
C ASN A 131 41.92 -15.28 11.93
#